data_2a4e431a5ec66b0e725d4132352ac9f9
#
_entry.id   2a4e431a5ec66b0e725d4132352ac9f9
#
_cell.length_a   1.000
_cell.length_b   1.000
_cell.length_c   1.000
_cell.angle_alpha   90.00
_cell.angle_beta   90.00
_cell.angle_gamma   90.00
#
_symmetry.space_group_name_H-M   'P 1'
#
loop_
_entity.id
_entity.type
_entity.pdbx_description
1 polymer ?
#
loop_
_entity_poly.entity_id
_entity_poly.type
_entity_poly.pdbx_seq_one_letter_code
_entity_poly.pdbx_strand_id
1 'polypeptide(L)'
;MPEQVRGDDNAASIGTLWQFGKFRMADFGDMLQWVEVKLMCPNNPVGTVDLLMGSHHGLAVSNSAALVHALRPKATIINNGERKGIAPDVARIYRGSPGGLDVWQMHYSTMAGEEFNAPEQFIANMKQQDCQAFAIKVSARRDGSFTVTNLRNSFTKTYQP
;
A
#
# COMPACT_ATOMS: atom_id res chain seq x y z
N MET A 1 -13.63 10.75 -21.39
CA MET A 1 -12.76 9.61 -21.04
C MET A 1 -12.03 9.21 -22.33
N PRO A 2 -10.72 9.02 -22.30
CA PRO A 2 -10.02 8.46 -23.46
C PRO A 2 -10.62 7.11 -23.79
N GLU A 3 -10.77 6.80 -25.06
CA GLU A 3 -11.41 5.59 -25.59
C GLU A 3 -10.75 4.29 -25.09
N GLN A 4 -9.45 4.36 -24.76
CA GLN A 4 -8.64 3.26 -24.20
C GLN A 4 -9.03 2.82 -22.77
N VAL A 5 -9.90 3.53 -22.08
CA VAL A 5 -10.31 3.28 -20.69
C VAL A 5 -11.71 2.65 -20.61
N ARG A 6 -12.43 2.56 -21.73
CA ARG A 6 -13.69 1.84 -21.80
C ARG A 6 -13.39 0.34 -21.89
N GLY A 7 -13.50 -0.36 -20.77
CA GLY A 7 -13.33 -1.82 -20.70
C GLY A 7 -12.14 -2.28 -19.84
N ASP A 8 -11.46 -1.37 -19.13
CA ASP A 8 -10.50 -1.77 -18.09
C ASP A 8 -11.26 -1.94 -16.76
N ASP A 9 -11.42 -3.18 -16.33
CA ASP A 9 -12.11 -3.54 -15.09
C ASP A 9 -11.46 -2.90 -13.87
N ASN A 10 -10.15 -2.60 -13.92
CA ASN A 10 -9.43 -1.92 -12.85
C ASN A 10 -9.92 -0.48 -12.65
N ALA A 11 -10.43 0.16 -13.72
CA ALA A 11 -11.06 1.48 -13.61
C ALA A 11 -12.38 1.46 -12.82
N ALA A 12 -12.98 0.28 -12.67
CA ALA A 12 -14.20 0.04 -11.90
C ALA A 12 -13.93 -0.54 -10.50
N SER A 13 -12.67 -0.54 -10.05
CA SER A 13 -12.30 -1.00 -8.70
C SER A 13 -13.07 -0.24 -7.62
N ILE A 14 -13.53 -0.99 -6.62
CA ILE A 14 -14.25 -0.43 -5.47
C ILE A 14 -13.24 -0.04 -4.40
N GLY A 15 -13.21 1.25 -4.03
CA GLY A 15 -12.48 1.70 -2.85
C GLY A 15 -13.24 1.40 -1.57
N THR A 16 -12.57 0.82 -0.58
CA THR A 16 -13.14 0.49 0.72
C THR A 16 -12.39 1.23 1.83
N LEU A 17 -13.15 1.86 2.74
CA LEU A 17 -12.64 2.47 3.96
C LEU A 17 -13.17 1.68 5.17
N TRP A 18 -12.26 1.11 5.96
CA TRP A 18 -12.59 0.49 7.24
C TRP A 18 -12.31 1.45 8.39
N GLN A 19 -13.21 1.53 9.33
CA GLN A 19 -13.05 2.31 10.54
C GLN A 19 -13.34 1.46 11.78
N PHE A 20 -12.39 1.46 12.71
CA PHE A 20 -12.54 0.81 14.00
C PHE A 20 -12.13 1.75 15.14
N GLY A 21 -13.12 2.41 15.73
CA GLY A 21 -12.86 3.51 16.65
C GLY A 21 -12.18 4.66 15.91
N LYS A 22 -10.95 5.01 16.33
CA LYS A 22 -10.14 6.02 15.65
C LYS A 22 -9.26 5.47 14.53
N PHE A 23 -9.00 4.14 14.50
CA PHE A 23 -8.22 3.50 13.43
C PHE A 23 -8.96 3.54 12.11
N ARG A 24 -8.25 3.90 11.05
CA ARG A 24 -8.77 3.99 9.69
C ARG A 24 -7.82 3.30 8.70
N MET A 25 -8.36 2.44 7.86
CA MET A 25 -7.63 1.72 6.82
C MET A 25 -8.36 1.85 5.49
N ALA A 26 -7.62 2.07 4.41
CA ALA A 26 -8.18 2.13 3.06
C ALA A 26 -7.55 1.09 2.14
N ASP A 27 -8.36 0.58 1.21
CA ASP A 27 -7.97 -0.28 0.10
C ASP A 27 -8.74 0.15 -1.15
N PHE A 28 -8.04 0.34 -2.25
CA PHE A 28 -8.63 0.78 -3.52
C PHE A 28 -8.53 -0.31 -4.61
N GLY A 29 -8.17 -1.54 -4.22
CA GLY A 29 -7.99 -2.63 -5.16
C GLY A 29 -6.96 -2.27 -6.24
N ASP A 30 -7.29 -2.53 -7.49
CA ASP A 30 -6.44 -2.24 -8.64
C ASP A 30 -6.80 -0.90 -9.32
N MET A 31 -7.35 0.07 -8.56
CA MET A 31 -7.77 1.37 -9.07
C MET A 31 -6.63 2.08 -9.82
N LEU A 32 -6.95 2.57 -11.02
CA LEU A 32 -5.97 3.25 -11.87
C LEU A 32 -5.68 4.69 -11.42
N GLN A 33 -4.48 5.18 -11.65
CA GLN A 33 -4.01 6.52 -11.25
C GLN A 33 -4.98 7.65 -11.61
N TRP A 34 -5.54 7.63 -12.82
CA TRP A 34 -6.44 8.69 -13.23
C TRP A 34 -7.77 8.70 -12.44
N VAL A 35 -8.22 7.53 -11.94
CA VAL A 35 -9.37 7.43 -11.04
C VAL A 35 -8.99 7.93 -9.65
N GLU A 36 -7.81 7.53 -9.14
CA GLU A 36 -7.27 8.00 -7.87
C GLU A 36 -7.17 9.53 -7.83
N VAL A 37 -6.64 10.14 -8.90
CA VAL A 37 -6.53 11.61 -9.02
C VAL A 37 -7.90 12.26 -9.00
N LYS A 38 -8.89 11.72 -9.73
CA LYS A 38 -10.27 12.22 -9.71
C LYS A 38 -10.92 12.11 -8.34
N LEU A 39 -10.63 11.01 -7.62
CA LEU A 39 -11.15 10.80 -6.27
C LEU A 39 -10.58 11.82 -5.28
N MET A 40 -9.28 12.15 -5.40
CA MET A 40 -8.58 12.98 -4.42
C MET A 40 -8.59 14.47 -4.74
N CYS A 41 -8.83 14.86 -6.00
CA CYS A 41 -8.72 16.24 -6.46
C CYS A 41 -10.07 16.79 -6.94
N PRO A 42 -10.42 18.05 -6.61
CA PRO A 42 -9.65 19.00 -5.80
C PRO A 42 -9.78 18.77 -4.28
N ASN A 43 -10.69 17.93 -3.83
CA ASN A 43 -10.98 17.71 -2.42
C ASN A 43 -10.89 16.20 -2.10
N ASN A 44 -10.10 15.84 -1.11
CA ASN A 44 -10.01 14.47 -0.60
C ASN A 44 -11.26 14.10 0.24
N PRO A 45 -12.20 13.27 -0.28
CA PRO A 45 -13.41 12.89 0.45
C PRO A 45 -13.15 11.79 1.50
N VAL A 46 -12.01 11.12 1.40
CA VAL A 46 -11.64 10.01 2.30
C VAL A 46 -11.04 10.53 3.60
N GLY A 47 -10.32 11.67 3.55
CA GLY A 47 -9.52 12.15 4.67
C GLY A 47 -8.22 11.35 4.85
N THR A 48 -7.57 11.48 6.01
CA THR A 48 -6.35 10.73 6.34
C THR A 48 -6.68 9.31 6.81
N VAL A 49 -5.74 8.38 6.61
CA VAL A 49 -5.85 6.99 7.08
C VAL A 49 -4.59 6.59 7.85
N ASP A 50 -4.68 5.59 8.70
CA ASP A 50 -3.54 5.05 9.43
C ASP A 50 -2.78 4.01 8.62
N LEU A 51 -3.52 3.18 7.87
CA LEU A 51 -2.99 2.10 7.03
C LEU A 51 -3.57 2.19 5.62
N LEU A 52 -2.70 2.05 4.61
CA LEU A 52 -3.10 1.94 3.21
C LEU A 52 -2.72 0.54 2.68
N MET A 53 -3.66 -0.16 2.08
CA MET A 53 -3.31 -1.27 1.19
C MET A 53 -2.81 -0.67 -0.13
N GLY A 54 -1.56 -1.00 -0.51
CA GLY A 54 -0.95 -0.48 -1.73
C GLY A 54 -1.71 -0.95 -2.95
N SER A 55 -2.25 -0.01 -3.72
CA SER A 55 -3.09 -0.32 -4.89
C SER A 55 -2.33 -1.12 -5.93
N HIS A 56 -3.02 -2.04 -6.61
CA HIS A 56 -2.55 -2.74 -7.79
C HIS A 56 -1.14 -3.33 -7.63
N HIS A 57 -0.89 -3.98 -6.49
CA HIS A 57 0.39 -4.61 -6.16
C HIS A 57 1.61 -3.67 -6.17
N GLY A 58 1.41 -2.35 -6.13
CA GLY A 58 2.49 -1.37 -6.27
C GLY A 58 2.95 -1.13 -7.71
N LEU A 59 2.10 -1.39 -8.70
CA LEU A 59 2.38 -1.08 -10.10
C LEU A 59 2.28 0.43 -10.39
N ALA A 60 3.06 0.91 -11.37
CA ALA A 60 3.13 2.33 -11.74
C ALA A 60 1.83 2.90 -12.35
N VAL A 61 0.89 2.06 -12.76
CA VAL A 61 -0.42 2.48 -13.27
C VAL A 61 -1.39 2.89 -12.16
N SER A 62 -0.98 2.76 -10.91
CA SER A 62 -1.72 3.06 -9.68
C SER A 62 -0.80 3.73 -8.66
N ASN A 63 -1.28 4.01 -7.44
CA ASN A 63 -0.50 4.60 -6.35
C ASN A 63 -0.01 6.02 -6.64
N SER A 64 -0.90 6.86 -7.21
CA SER A 64 -0.57 8.25 -7.50
C SER A 64 -0.12 9.03 -6.26
N ALA A 65 0.75 10.02 -6.44
CA ALA A 65 1.10 10.95 -5.37
C ALA A 65 -0.15 11.67 -4.81
N ALA A 66 -1.15 11.94 -5.66
CA ALA A 66 -2.42 12.53 -5.23
C ALA A 66 -3.14 11.64 -4.20
N LEU A 67 -3.17 10.32 -4.42
CA LEU A 67 -3.77 9.38 -3.47
C LEU A 67 -2.91 9.27 -2.20
N VAL A 68 -1.66 8.84 -2.35
CA VAL A 68 -0.79 8.48 -1.23
C VAL A 68 -0.54 9.67 -0.30
N HIS A 69 -0.22 10.85 -0.88
CA HIS A 69 0.11 12.03 -0.10
C HIS A 69 -1.13 12.72 0.51
N ALA A 70 -2.32 12.58 -0.10
CA ALA A 70 -3.56 13.10 0.49
C ALA A 70 -4.06 12.23 1.65
N LEU A 71 -3.87 10.92 1.58
CA LEU A 71 -4.26 9.98 2.64
C LEU A 71 -3.30 10.00 3.83
N ARG A 72 -2.00 10.32 3.63
CA ARG A 72 -0.96 10.42 4.67
C ARG A 72 -0.88 9.17 5.58
N PRO A 73 -0.85 7.96 5.05
CA PRO A 73 -0.81 6.76 5.88
C PRO A 73 0.51 6.68 6.68
N LYS A 74 0.47 6.07 7.86
CA LYS A 74 1.66 5.75 8.68
C LYS A 74 2.37 4.51 8.19
N ALA A 75 1.60 3.57 7.61
CA ALA A 75 2.11 2.34 7.00
C ALA A 75 1.32 2.01 5.73
N THR A 76 2.01 1.38 4.78
CA THR A 76 1.37 0.71 3.64
C THR A 76 1.79 -0.75 3.60
N ILE A 77 0.85 -1.63 3.22
CA ILE A 77 1.15 -3.03 2.92
C ILE A 77 0.94 -3.23 1.44
N ILE A 78 1.96 -3.71 0.75
CA ILE A 78 1.89 -3.97 -0.68
C ILE A 78 1.79 -5.48 -0.89
N ASN A 79 0.67 -5.90 -1.46
CA ASN A 79 0.42 -7.29 -1.83
C ASN A 79 1.09 -7.62 -3.17
N ASN A 80 2.43 -7.47 -3.22
CA ASN A 80 3.23 -7.74 -4.40
C ASN A 80 3.64 -9.20 -4.50
N GLY A 81 3.96 -9.63 -5.71
CA GLY A 81 4.67 -10.87 -5.98
C GLY A 81 6.15 -10.63 -6.21
N GLU A 82 6.94 -11.71 -6.35
CA GLU A 82 8.37 -11.62 -6.66
C GLU A 82 8.64 -10.89 -8.00
N ARG A 83 7.78 -11.14 -9.00
CA ARG A 83 7.87 -10.59 -10.37
C ARG A 83 6.71 -9.65 -10.70
N LYS A 84 6.00 -9.14 -9.70
CA LYS A 84 4.88 -8.24 -9.89
C LYS A 84 4.83 -7.22 -8.77
N GLY A 85 4.91 -5.97 -9.14
CA GLY A 85 4.75 -4.86 -8.19
C GLY A 85 6.05 -4.23 -7.72
N ILE A 86 5.89 -3.18 -6.95
CA ILE A 86 6.91 -2.24 -6.49
C ILE A 86 7.65 -1.60 -7.69
N ALA A 87 6.91 -0.82 -8.47
CA ALA A 87 7.56 0.02 -9.47
C ALA A 87 8.46 1.08 -8.78
N PRO A 88 9.65 1.40 -9.35
CA PRO A 88 10.56 2.39 -8.78
C PRO A 88 9.90 3.74 -8.48
N ASP A 89 9.03 4.21 -9.37
CA ASP A 89 8.32 5.49 -9.17
C ASP A 89 7.34 5.42 -7.99
N VAL A 90 6.66 4.29 -7.82
CA VAL A 90 5.76 4.06 -6.67
C VAL A 90 6.56 4.04 -5.36
N ALA A 91 7.72 3.39 -5.34
CA ALA A 91 8.60 3.40 -4.17
C ALA A 91 9.05 4.83 -3.81
N ARG A 92 9.35 5.68 -4.80
CA ARG A 92 9.67 7.10 -4.58
C ARG A 92 8.47 7.88 -4.03
N ILE A 93 7.26 7.65 -4.56
CA ILE A 93 6.02 8.28 -4.04
C ILE A 93 5.80 7.93 -2.57
N TYR A 94 5.96 6.66 -2.20
CA TYR A 94 5.83 6.23 -0.81
C TYR A 94 6.88 6.86 0.10
N ARG A 95 8.15 6.88 -0.32
CA ARG A 95 9.23 7.53 0.44
C ARG A 95 9.04 9.04 0.60
N GLY A 96 8.44 9.69 -0.38
CA GLY A 96 8.10 11.12 -0.36
C GLY A 96 6.79 11.45 0.36
N SER A 97 6.11 10.47 0.96
CA SER A 97 4.84 10.71 1.66
C SER A 97 5.02 11.60 2.88
N PRO A 98 4.21 12.66 3.03
CA PRO A 98 4.28 13.55 4.18
C PRO A 98 4.04 12.82 5.51
N GLY A 99 4.90 13.02 6.49
CA GLY A 99 4.81 12.40 7.82
C GLY A 99 5.59 11.11 8.00
N GLY A 100 6.23 10.63 6.93
CA GLY A 100 6.94 9.35 6.92
C GLY A 100 5.98 8.17 6.76
N LEU A 101 6.36 7.22 5.94
CA LEU A 101 5.55 6.06 5.58
C LEU A 101 6.41 4.81 5.59
N ASP A 102 6.07 3.84 6.44
CA ASP A 102 6.69 2.52 6.38
C ASP A 102 6.03 1.67 5.29
N VAL A 103 6.86 1.05 4.47
CA VAL A 103 6.42 0.13 3.42
C VAL A 103 6.65 -1.31 3.86
N TRP A 104 5.58 -2.11 3.94
CA TRP A 104 5.60 -3.54 4.20
C TRP A 104 5.30 -4.28 2.89
N GLN A 105 6.09 -5.31 2.58
CA GLN A 105 5.97 -6.05 1.33
C GLN A 105 5.62 -7.52 1.58
N MET A 106 4.73 -8.07 0.76
CA MET A 106 4.46 -9.51 0.81
C MET A 106 5.61 -10.33 0.24
N HIS A 107 6.29 -9.82 -0.80
CA HIS A 107 7.46 -10.46 -1.40
C HIS A 107 8.59 -9.46 -1.67
N TYR A 108 9.83 -9.96 -1.61
CA TYR A 108 10.95 -9.26 -2.23
C TYR A 108 10.70 -9.18 -3.75
N SER A 109 10.78 -7.99 -4.32
CA SER A 109 10.57 -7.78 -5.77
C SER A 109 11.91 -7.86 -6.50
N THR A 110 12.04 -8.84 -7.40
CA THR A 110 13.21 -8.96 -8.28
C THR A 110 13.16 -7.96 -9.45
N MET A 111 11.99 -7.34 -9.67
CA MET A 111 11.77 -6.34 -10.73
C MET A 111 12.08 -4.91 -10.29
N ALA A 112 12.02 -4.64 -8.99
CA ALA A 112 12.17 -3.29 -8.47
C ALA A 112 13.61 -2.79 -8.46
N GLY A 113 14.59 -3.69 -8.27
CA GLY A 113 15.94 -3.35 -7.85
C GLY A 113 16.05 -3.31 -6.32
N GLU A 114 17.26 -3.56 -5.81
CA GLU A 114 17.50 -3.68 -4.38
C GLU A 114 17.11 -2.39 -3.63
N GLU A 115 17.47 -1.25 -4.18
CA GLU A 115 17.24 0.07 -3.58
C GLU A 115 15.76 0.47 -3.46
N PHE A 116 14.86 -0.19 -4.20
CA PHE A 116 13.42 0.12 -4.15
C PHE A 116 12.62 -0.85 -3.30
N ASN A 117 13.21 -1.97 -2.89
CA ASN A 117 12.60 -2.84 -1.91
C ASN A 117 12.62 -2.20 -0.51
N ALA A 118 11.69 -2.59 0.33
CA ALA A 118 11.73 -2.25 1.76
C ALA A 118 12.91 -2.95 2.44
N PRO A 119 13.37 -2.48 3.61
CA PRO A 119 14.33 -3.22 4.43
C PRO A 119 13.83 -4.64 4.73
N GLU A 120 14.73 -5.61 4.79
CA GLU A 120 14.42 -7.04 4.88
C GLU A 120 13.40 -7.39 5.98
N GLN A 121 13.46 -6.74 7.14
CA GLN A 121 12.53 -7.02 8.24
C GLN A 121 11.07 -6.71 7.91
N PHE A 122 10.80 -5.85 6.93
CA PHE A 122 9.46 -5.49 6.48
C PHE A 122 8.94 -6.41 5.36
N ILE A 123 9.73 -7.37 4.86
CA ILE A 123 9.36 -8.24 3.75
C ILE A 123 8.99 -9.63 4.27
N ALA A 124 7.78 -10.08 3.97
CA ALA A 124 7.29 -11.36 4.47
C ALA A 124 7.92 -12.57 3.77
N ASN A 125 8.14 -12.52 2.47
CA ASN A 125 8.70 -13.62 1.70
C ASN A 125 9.86 -13.15 0.83
N MET A 126 11.06 -13.73 1.05
CA MET A 126 12.30 -13.31 0.39
C MET A 126 12.55 -14.03 -0.94
N LYS A 127 12.12 -15.30 -1.05
CA LYS A 127 12.36 -16.14 -2.22
C LYS A 127 11.08 -16.88 -2.62
N GLN A 128 10.84 -16.99 -3.91
CA GLN A 128 9.69 -17.73 -4.42
C GLN A 128 9.85 -19.25 -4.30
N GLN A 129 11.06 -19.75 -4.53
CA GLN A 129 11.34 -21.19 -4.55
C GLN A 129 11.09 -21.88 -3.19
N ASP A 130 11.31 -21.14 -2.09
CA ASP A 130 11.11 -21.62 -0.73
C ASP A 130 9.99 -20.84 -0.03
N CYS A 131 9.00 -20.39 -0.79
CA CYS A 131 7.92 -19.57 -0.27
C CYS A 131 7.04 -20.37 0.69
N GLN A 132 7.12 -20.07 1.98
CA GLN A 132 6.29 -20.66 3.03
C GLN A 132 4.98 -19.89 3.23
N ALA A 133 4.69 -18.93 2.35
CA ALA A 133 3.49 -18.07 2.37
C ALA A 133 3.32 -17.32 3.71
N PHE A 134 4.41 -16.77 4.24
CA PHE A 134 4.33 -15.94 5.43
C PHE A 134 3.45 -14.72 5.19
N ALA A 135 2.66 -14.38 6.19
CA ALA A 135 1.76 -13.25 6.15
C ALA A 135 2.31 -12.04 6.92
N ILE A 136 1.75 -10.88 6.61
CA ILE A 136 1.85 -9.67 7.43
C ILE A 136 0.55 -9.54 8.21
N LYS A 137 0.65 -9.49 9.53
CA LYS A 137 -0.48 -9.36 10.44
C LYS A 137 -0.64 -7.92 10.90
N VAL A 138 -1.86 -7.40 10.83
CA VAL A 138 -2.24 -6.13 11.42
C VAL A 138 -3.17 -6.36 12.59
N SER A 139 -2.92 -5.65 13.71
CA SER A 139 -3.78 -5.65 14.88
C SER A 139 -4.08 -4.21 15.28
N ALA A 140 -5.33 -3.80 15.09
CA ALA A 140 -5.80 -2.44 15.38
C ALA A 140 -6.51 -2.35 16.72
N ARG A 141 -6.46 -1.18 17.37
CA ARG A 141 -7.17 -0.83 18.59
C ARG A 141 -8.12 0.34 18.35
N ARG A 142 -9.12 0.46 19.23
CA ARG A 142 -10.13 1.52 19.14
C ARG A 142 -9.59 2.92 19.35
N ASP A 143 -8.44 3.07 20.02
CA ASP A 143 -7.79 4.35 20.27
C ASP A 143 -7.06 4.90 19.03
N GLY A 144 -6.94 4.09 17.95
CA GLY A 144 -6.26 4.42 16.71
C GLY A 144 -4.85 3.82 16.62
N SER A 145 -4.31 3.31 17.71
CA SER A 145 -3.03 2.60 17.66
C SER A 145 -3.17 1.25 16.93
N PHE A 146 -2.10 0.84 16.24
CA PHE A 146 -2.07 -0.47 15.58
C PHE A 146 -0.66 -1.02 15.53
N THR A 147 -0.56 -2.33 15.37
CA THR A 147 0.72 -3.03 15.17
C THR A 147 0.70 -3.76 13.85
N VAL A 148 1.85 -3.77 13.17
CA VAL A 148 2.10 -4.60 12.00
C VAL A 148 3.21 -5.58 12.34
N THR A 149 2.99 -6.86 12.08
CA THR A 149 3.92 -7.95 12.40
C THR A 149 4.21 -8.76 11.14
N ASN A 150 5.48 -8.94 10.84
CA ASN A 150 5.96 -9.87 9.83
C ASN A 150 6.08 -11.27 10.45
N LEU A 151 5.24 -12.20 10.02
CA LEU A 151 5.21 -13.56 10.59
C LEU A 151 6.42 -14.42 10.20
N ARG A 152 7.24 -14.00 9.21
CA ARG A 152 8.49 -14.71 8.86
C ARG A 152 9.56 -14.57 9.96
N ASN A 153 9.71 -13.37 10.50
CA ASN A 153 10.82 -13.03 11.40
C ASN A 153 10.38 -12.44 12.74
N SER A 154 9.06 -12.39 13.00
CA SER A 154 8.44 -11.82 14.19
C SER A 154 8.72 -10.33 14.41
N PHE A 155 9.27 -9.64 13.41
CA PHE A 155 9.47 -8.19 13.49
C PHE A 155 8.12 -7.50 13.61
N THR A 156 7.98 -6.69 14.65
CA THR A 156 6.73 -5.97 14.95
C THR A 156 7.02 -4.48 15.12
N LYS A 157 6.21 -3.64 14.50
CA LYS A 157 6.23 -2.18 14.70
C LYS A 157 4.86 -1.70 15.14
N THR A 158 4.85 -0.84 16.17
CA THR A 158 3.63 -0.20 16.70
C THR A 158 3.55 1.23 16.21
N TYR A 159 2.38 1.62 15.75
CA TYR A 159 2.04 2.96 15.30
C TYR A 159 1.07 3.60 16.28
N GLN A 160 1.36 4.81 16.68
CA GLN A 160 0.52 5.58 17.60
C GLN A 160 -0.51 6.42 16.81
N PRO A 161 -1.63 6.82 17.42
CA PRO A 161 -2.65 7.68 16.81
C PRO A 161 -2.11 8.97 16.21
#